data_9b811c51bfc7ffe2bc98541e89361c10
#
_entry.id   9b811c51bfc7ffe2bc98541e89361c10
#
_cell.length_a   1.000
_cell.length_b   1.000
_cell.length_c   1.000
_cell.angle_alpha   90.00
_cell.angle_beta   90.00
_cell.angle_gamma   90.00
#
_symmetry.space_group_name_H-M   'P 1'
#
loop_
_entity.id
_entity.type
_entity.pdbx_description
1 polymer ?
#
loop_
_entity_poly.entity_id
_entity_poly.type
_entity_poly.pdbx_seq_one_letter_code
_entity_poly.pdbx_strand_id
1 'polypeptide(L)'
;MRALRILLILVIVFGGLFVAADRGAVYFAEGQVADRIKSSQGLTSDPKVSIKGFPFLTQVLDSSLEEIDISLDGVSASADGHDVQVTEVKAELKDVKINSSFSSATAARATGSAHISYANLAKSAPPGSTIAYAGPERAAEGQVKLSGPLADVLEGAGVDVPQPVKALLGDRDVSLYSTVSIENGNTVRLRAKTLPTLPIPGLTDQIRDVVDYDLKLDGIPSSIKLDQVTATQDGLRFAGAGTNVSLAG
;
A
#
# COMPACT_ATOMS: atom_id res chain seq x y z
N MET A 1 -48.19 4.91 -37.55
CA MET A 1 -46.82 4.58 -37.94
C MET A 1 -45.85 5.78 -37.89
N ARG A 2 -46.24 7.01 -38.34
CA ARG A 2 -45.34 8.19 -38.28
C ARG A 2 -45.01 8.66 -36.85
N ALA A 3 -46.01 8.71 -35.97
CA ALA A 3 -45.82 9.09 -34.55
C ALA A 3 -44.85 8.16 -33.82
N LEU A 4 -44.90 6.85 -34.05
CA LEU A 4 -44.00 5.87 -33.45
C LEU A 4 -42.55 6.09 -33.92
N ARG A 5 -42.31 6.43 -35.18
CA ARG A 5 -40.97 6.75 -35.71
C ARG A 5 -40.43 8.03 -35.08
N ILE A 6 -41.25 9.07 -34.92
CA ILE A 6 -40.85 10.32 -34.29
C ILE A 6 -40.49 10.05 -32.80
N LEU A 7 -41.35 9.31 -32.11
CA LEU A 7 -41.07 8.93 -30.70
C LEU A 7 -39.76 8.16 -30.58
N LEU A 8 -39.50 7.18 -31.44
CA LEU A 8 -38.28 6.39 -31.45
C LEU A 8 -37.03 7.27 -31.70
N ILE A 9 -37.12 8.22 -32.66
CA ILE A 9 -36.03 9.15 -32.93
C ILE A 9 -35.77 10.04 -31.70
N LEU A 10 -36.80 10.56 -31.05
CA LEU A 10 -36.67 11.36 -29.84
C LEU A 10 -36.00 10.57 -28.71
N VAL A 11 -36.43 9.33 -28.48
CA VAL A 11 -35.80 8.45 -27.45
C VAL A 11 -34.34 8.22 -27.77
N ILE A 12 -33.93 7.96 -28.99
CA ILE A 12 -32.55 7.77 -29.40
C ILE A 12 -31.74 9.06 -29.20
N VAL A 13 -32.25 10.21 -29.63
CA VAL A 13 -31.54 11.49 -29.49
C VAL A 13 -31.40 11.89 -28.04
N PHE A 14 -32.49 11.89 -27.25
CA PHE A 14 -32.42 12.27 -25.84
C PHE A 14 -31.66 11.25 -25.01
N GLY A 15 -31.80 9.94 -25.30
CA GLY A 15 -31.01 8.89 -24.67
C GLY A 15 -29.51 9.04 -24.95
N GLY A 16 -29.15 9.32 -26.21
CA GLY A 16 -27.75 9.58 -26.58
C GLY A 16 -27.17 10.83 -25.90
N LEU A 17 -27.93 11.93 -25.84
CA LEU A 17 -27.53 13.14 -25.12
C LEU A 17 -27.38 12.90 -23.62
N PHE A 18 -28.28 12.13 -23.02
CA PHE A 18 -28.20 11.77 -21.60
C PHE A 18 -26.92 10.97 -21.31
N VAL A 19 -26.61 9.94 -22.11
CA VAL A 19 -25.38 9.15 -21.95
C VAL A 19 -24.14 10.02 -22.10
N ALA A 20 -24.13 10.93 -23.08
CA ALA A 20 -23.01 11.83 -23.29
C ALA A 20 -22.81 12.78 -22.08
N ALA A 21 -23.89 13.35 -21.54
CA ALA A 21 -23.85 14.20 -20.37
C ALA A 21 -23.40 13.43 -19.12
N ASP A 22 -23.90 12.21 -18.93
CA ASP A 22 -23.53 11.33 -17.81
C ASP A 22 -22.04 10.99 -17.84
N ARG A 23 -21.49 10.61 -18.98
CA ARG A 23 -20.06 10.30 -19.11
C ARG A 23 -19.17 11.53 -18.95
N GLY A 24 -19.60 12.68 -19.45
CA GLY A 24 -18.91 13.95 -19.21
C GLY A 24 -18.88 14.34 -17.74
N ALA A 25 -20.00 14.14 -17.03
CA ALA A 25 -20.07 14.40 -15.59
C ALA A 25 -19.16 13.48 -14.77
N VAL A 26 -19.09 12.18 -15.09
CA VAL A 26 -18.15 11.23 -14.47
C VAL A 26 -16.72 11.71 -14.64
N TYR A 27 -16.31 11.98 -15.89
CA TYR A 27 -14.94 12.41 -16.17
C TYR A 27 -14.55 13.68 -15.39
N PHE A 28 -15.46 14.64 -15.32
CA PHE A 28 -15.24 15.85 -14.53
C PHE A 28 -15.12 15.55 -13.02
N ALA A 29 -15.98 14.70 -12.47
CA ALA A 29 -15.96 14.33 -11.08
C ALA A 29 -14.68 13.56 -10.71
N GLU A 30 -14.25 12.61 -11.53
CA GLU A 30 -12.99 11.87 -11.34
C GLU A 30 -11.78 12.81 -11.29
N GLY A 31 -11.72 13.79 -12.19
CA GLY A 31 -10.67 14.80 -12.20
C GLY A 31 -10.66 15.64 -10.91
N GLN A 32 -11.84 16.13 -10.46
CA GLN A 32 -11.93 16.91 -9.22
C GLN A 32 -11.49 16.11 -7.98
N VAL A 33 -11.86 14.85 -7.89
CA VAL A 33 -11.44 13.96 -6.80
C VAL A 33 -9.93 13.71 -6.86
N ALA A 34 -9.38 13.46 -8.05
CA ALA A 34 -7.94 13.27 -8.25
C ALA A 34 -7.14 14.50 -7.82
N ASP A 35 -7.55 15.71 -8.24
CA ASP A 35 -6.89 16.96 -7.87
C ASP A 35 -6.94 17.20 -6.35
N ARG A 36 -8.06 16.86 -5.72
CA ARG A 36 -8.21 16.99 -4.28
C ARG A 36 -7.30 16.03 -3.51
N ILE A 37 -7.25 14.75 -3.93
CA ILE A 37 -6.33 13.77 -3.35
C ILE A 37 -4.88 14.22 -3.53
N LYS A 38 -4.51 14.64 -4.74
CA LYS A 38 -3.16 15.13 -5.04
C LYS A 38 -2.74 16.27 -4.11
N SER A 39 -3.61 17.27 -3.96
CA SER A 39 -3.30 18.44 -3.13
C SER A 39 -3.29 18.13 -1.64
N SER A 40 -4.20 17.28 -1.14
CA SER A 40 -4.29 16.95 0.28
C SER A 40 -3.17 16.02 0.74
N GLN A 41 -2.69 15.13 -0.14
CA GLN A 41 -1.63 14.18 0.17
C GLN A 41 -0.25 14.64 -0.32
N GLY A 42 -0.13 15.81 -0.94
CA GLY A 42 1.14 16.34 -1.44
C GLY A 42 1.78 15.46 -2.52
N LEU A 43 0.98 14.78 -3.34
CA LEU A 43 1.48 13.84 -4.34
C LEU A 43 2.16 14.53 -5.50
N THR A 44 3.24 13.95 -6.00
CA THR A 44 3.94 14.43 -7.20
C THR A 44 3.32 13.90 -8.49
N SER A 45 2.68 12.73 -8.44
CA SER A 45 1.96 12.11 -9.56
C SER A 45 0.46 12.31 -9.45
N ASP A 46 -0.24 12.27 -10.58
CA ASP A 46 -1.68 12.40 -10.62
C ASP A 46 -2.35 11.07 -10.19
N PRO A 47 -3.22 11.09 -9.17
CA PRO A 47 -4.04 9.95 -8.82
C PRO A 47 -4.93 9.51 -9.97
N LYS A 48 -5.08 8.21 -10.14
CA LYS A 48 -6.10 7.65 -11.05
C LYS A 48 -7.34 7.33 -10.22
N VAL A 49 -8.43 8.00 -10.54
CA VAL A 49 -9.73 7.79 -9.91
C VAL A 49 -10.70 7.29 -10.97
N SER A 50 -11.46 6.26 -10.67
CA SER A 50 -12.50 5.74 -11.57
C SER A 50 -13.78 5.48 -10.80
N ILE A 51 -14.83 6.20 -11.14
CA ILE A 51 -16.17 6.06 -10.56
C ILE A 51 -16.99 5.11 -11.44
N LYS A 52 -17.41 4.00 -10.87
CA LYS A 52 -18.14 2.95 -11.56
C LYS A 52 -19.66 3.14 -11.43
N GLY A 53 -20.36 2.31 -12.21
CA GLY A 53 -21.82 2.32 -12.26
C GLY A 53 -22.38 3.24 -13.33
N PHE A 54 -23.65 3.03 -13.65
CA PHE A 54 -24.41 3.78 -14.66
C PHE A 54 -25.90 3.74 -14.32
N PRO A 55 -26.60 4.89 -14.42
CA PRO A 55 -26.10 6.23 -14.71
C PRO A 55 -25.44 6.89 -13.48
N PHE A 56 -24.35 7.64 -13.68
CA PHE A 56 -23.67 8.38 -12.63
C PHE A 56 -24.53 9.50 -12.04
N LEU A 57 -25.26 10.22 -12.92
CA LEU A 57 -26.11 11.33 -12.49
C LEU A 57 -27.20 10.90 -11.50
N THR A 58 -27.76 9.69 -11.66
CA THR A 58 -28.74 9.15 -10.70
C THR A 58 -28.07 8.79 -9.37
N GLN A 59 -26.86 8.22 -9.40
CA GLN A 59 -26.10 7.93 -8.19
C GLN A 59 -25.79 9.20 -7.38
N VAL A 60 -25.45 10.30 -8.05
CA VAL A 60 -25.22 11.61 -7.41
C VAL A 60 -26.52 12.16 -6.79
N LEU A 61 -27.65 12.05 -7.48
CA LEU A 61 -28.95 12.46 -6.96
C LEU A 61 -29.34 11.66 -5.71
N ASP A 62 -29.02 10.38 -5.69
CA ASP A 62 -29.25 9.48 -4.54
C ASP A 62 -28.17 9.63 -3.45
N SER A 63 -27.18 10.52 -3.65
CA SER A 63 -26.05 10.73 -2.75
C SER A 63 -25.33 9.42 -2.40
N SER A 64 -25.22 8.52 -3.37
CA SER A 64 -24.65 7.18 -3.21
C SER A 64 -23.97 6.74 -4.50
N LEU A 65 -22.67 6.41 -4.41
CA LEU A 65 -21.90 5.83 -5.51
C LEU A 65 -21.70 4.33 -5.29
N GLU A 66 -21.83 3.54 -6.34
CA GLU A 66 -21.70 2.09 -6.26
C GLU A 66 -20.27 1.66 -5.93
N GLU A 67 -19.30 2.19 -6.70
CA GLU A 67 -17.90 1.82 -6.55
C GLU A 67 -16.99 2.95 -7.02
N ILE A 68 -15.88 3.14 -6.29
CA ILE A 68 -14.80 4.05 -6.65
C ILE A 68 -13.48 3.29 -6.55
N ASP A 69 -12.72 3.25 -7.65
CA ASP A 69 -11.35 2.76 -7.68
C ASP A 69 -10.37 3.93 -7.62
N ILE A 70 -9.35 3.81 -6.77
CA ILE A 70 -8.29 4.80 -6.63
C ILE A 70 -6.95 4.07 -6.77
N SER A 71 -6.05 4.63 -7.58
CA SER A 71 -4.66 4.17 -7.69
C SER A 71 -3.72 5.36 -7.56
N LEU A 72 -2.75 5.24 -6.66
CA LEU A 72 -1.75 6.25 -6.35
C LEU A 72 -0.37 5.65 -6.57
N ASP A 73 0.52 6.39 -7.21
CA ASP A 73 1.90 5.99 -7.45
C ASP A 73 2.85 6.91 -6.66
N GLY A 74 3.89 6.34 -6.05
CA GLY A 74 4.96 7.08 -5.39
C GLY A 74 4.51 7.83 -4.13
N VAL A 75 3.73 7.19 -3.27
CA VAL A 75 3.23 7.76 -2.00
C VAL A 75 4.28 7.64 -0.91
N SER A 76 4.49 8.70 -0.14
CA SER A 76 5.26 8.64 1.10
C SER A 76 4.36 8.23 2.26
N ALA A 77 4.73 7.18 2.97
CA ALA A 77 4.07 6.75 4.20
C ALA A 77 5.06 6.83 5.37
N SER A 78 4.55 6.97 6.58
CA SER A 78 5.37 6.93 7.79
C SER A 78 5.19 5.62 8.55
N ALA A 79 6.27 5.09 9.06
CA ALA A 79 6.28 3.91 9.90
C ALA A 79 7.31 4.10 11.03
N ASP A 80 6.84 4.12 12.27
CA ASP A 80 7.66 4.44 13.46
C ASP A 80 8.54 5.70 13.29
N GLY A 81 7.97 6.75 12.66
CA GLY A 81 8.64 8.01 12.42
C GLY A 81 9.65 8.00 11.25
N HIS A 82 9.75 6.94 10.49
CA HIS A 82 10.58 6.83 9.30
C HIS A 82 9.74 6.91 8.03
N ASP A 83 10.21 7.68 7.06
CA ASP A 83 9.54 7.79 5.75
C ASP A 83 9.82 6.56 4.90
N VAL A 84 8.75 5.89 4.47
CA VAL A 84 8.79 4.75 3.57
C VAL A 84 8.13 5.13 2.24
N GLN A 85 8.84 4.94 1.14
CA GLN A 85 8.31 5.18 -0.19
C GLN A 85 7.49 3.97 -0.67
N VAL A 86 6.17 4.14 -0.72
CA VAL A 86 5.25 3.15 -1.28
C VAL A 86 5.20 3.32 -2.78
N THR A 87 5.47 2.25 -3.52
CA THR A 87 5.54 2.28 -4.98
C THR A 87 4.16 2.48 -5.61
N GLU A 88 3.17 1.75 -5.12
CA GLU A 88 1.79 1.79 -5.61
C GLU A 88 0.82 1.55 -4.44
N VAL A 89 -0.27 2.32 -4.41
CA VAL A 89 -1.41 2.07 -3.52
C VAL A 89 -2.66 1.96 -4.38
N LYS A 90 -3.44 0.92 -4.15
CA LYS A 90 -4.77 0.73 -4.77
C LYS A 90 -5.82 0.63 -3.69
N ALA A 91 -6.98 1.24 -3.94
CA ALA A 91 -8.14 1.14 -3.09
C ALA A 91 -9.40 0.98 -3.94
N GLU A 92 -10.28 0.09 -3.50
CA GLU A 92 -11.61 -0.12 -4.03
C GLU A 92 -12.61 0.18 -2.92
N LEU A 93 -13.51 1.12 -3.17
CA LEU A 93 -14.50 1.61 -2.22
C LEU A 93 -15.89 1.28 -2.76
N LYS A 94 -16.71 0.56 -1.99
CA LYS A 94 -18.05 0.15 -2.39
C LYS A 94 -19.13 0.76 -1.50
N ASP A 95 -20.30 0.99 -2.11
CA ASP A 95 -21.47 1.55 -1.46
C ASP A 95 -21.12 2.86 -0.73
N VAL A 96 -20.59 3.83 -1.50
CA VAL A 96 -20.07 5.09 -0.97
C VAL A 96 -21.20 6.10 -0.81
N LYS A 97 -21.52 6.47 0.41
CA LYS A 97 -22.49 7.52 0.73
C LYS A 97 -21.80 8.86 0.84
N ILE A 98 -22.33 9.85 0.14
CA ILE A 98 -21.82 11.22 0.14
C ILE A 98 -22.77 12.09 0.94
N ASN A 99 -22.24 13.01 1.75
CA ASN A 99 -23.08 13.97 2.43
C ASN A 99 -23.66 15.03 1.46
N SER A 100 -24.73 15.70 1.85
CA SER A 100 -25.41 16.71 1.01
C SER A 100 -24.55 17.90 0.60
N SER A 101 -23.45 18.16 1.30
CA SER A 101 -22.51 19.25 0.99
C SER A 101 -21.30 18.77 0.16
N PHE A 102 -21.22 17.50 -0.19
CA PHE A 102 -20.10 16.89 -0.93
C PHE A 102 -18.73 17.10 -0.24
N SER A 103 -18.73 17.29 1.08
CA SER A 103 -17.53 17.54 1.87
C SER A 103 -17.00 16.30 2.57
N SER A 104 -17.78 15.25 2.68
CA SER A 104 -17.38 13.96 3.26
C SER A 104 -18.10 12.81 2.60
N ALA A 105 -17.47 11.65 2.59
CA ALA A 105 -18.05 10.42 2.11
C ALA A 105 -17.74 9.27 3.08
N THR A 106 -18.57 8.23 3.06
CA THR A 106 -18.36 7.01 3.86
C THR A 106 -18.56 5.81 2.96
N ALA A 107 -17.53 4.99 2.80
CA ALA A 107 -17.62 3.72 2.11
C ALA A 107 -18.11 2.63 3.05
N ALA A 108 -19.17 1.91 2.68
CA ALA A 108 -19.64 0.79 3.49
C ALA A 108 -18.60 -0.34 3.55
N ARG A 109 -17.86 -0.54 2.45
CA ARG A 109 -16.75 -1.46 2.35
C ARG A 109 -15.59 -0.78 1.62
N ALA A 110 -14.38 -1.03 2.13
CA ALA A 110 -13.13 -0.64 1.47
C ALA A 110 -12.19 -1.83 1.45
N THR A 111 -11.55 -2.07 0.32
CA THR A 111 -10.41 -2.98 0.19
C THR A 111 -9.25 -2.19 -0.37
N GLY A 112 -8.04 -2.52 0.06
CA GLY A 112 -6.87 -1.81 -0.40
C GLY A 112 -5.64 -2.69 -0.46
N SER A 113 -4.69 -2.28 -1.28
CA SER A 113 -3.36 -2.88 -1.31
C SER A 113 -2.29 -1.81 -1.48
N ALA A 114 -1.15 -2.04 -0.85
CA ALA A 114 0.05 -1.22 -1.00
C ALA A 114 1.21 -2.11 -1.45
N HIS A 115 1.96 -1.67 -2.44
CA HIS A 115 3.16 -2.34 -2.92
C HIS A 115 4.39 -1.49 -2.61
N ILE A 116 5.40 -2.10 -1.98
CA ILE A 116 6.67 -1.46 -1.65
C ILE A 116 7.79 -2.28 -2.30
N SER A 117 8.52 -1.67 -3.22
CA SER A 117 9.63 -2.36 -3.89
C SER A 117 10.77 -2.67 -2.91
N TYR A 118 11.54 -3.72 -3.19
CA TYR A 118 12.72 -4.06 -2.38
C TYR A 118 13.73 -2.91 -2.33
N ALA A 119 13.88 -2.15 -3.41
CA ALA A 119 14.73 -0.98 -3.45
C ALA A 119 14.29 0.12 -2.48
N ASN A 120 12.97 0.31 -2.31
CA ASN A 120 12.44 1.26 -1.34
C ASN A 120 12.55 0.74 0.10
N LEU A 121 12.29 -0.55 0.32
CA LEU A 121 12.48 -1.19 1.63
C LEU A 121 13.95 -1.11 2.09
N ALA A 122 14.90 -1.29 1.17
CA ALA A 122 16.33 -1.20 1.47
C ALA A 122 16.76 0.19 1.96
N LYS A 123 16.05 1.27 1.59
CA LYS A 123 16.34 2.63 2.09
C LYS A 123 16.04 2.79 3.58
N SER A 124 15.09 2.01 4.09
CA SER A 124 14.71 2.00 5.51
C SER A 124 15.39 0.88 6.31
N ALA A 125 16.18 0.04 5.64
CA ALA A 125 16.96 -1.01 6.27
C ALA A 125 18.28 -0.44 6.85
N PRO A 126 18.93 -1.15 7.80
CA PRO A 126 20.24 -0.77 8.29
C PRO A 126 21.25 -0.55 7.15
N PRO A 127 22.13 0.46 7.24
CA PRO A 127 23.15 0.71 6.23
C PRO A 127 23.95 -0.55 5.90
N GLY A 128 24.31 -0.74 4.62
CA GLY A 128 25.02 -1.92 4.14
C GLY A 128 24.16 -3.17 3.92
N SER A 129 22.89 -3.15 4.32
CA SER A 129 21.98 -4.26 4.09
C SER A 129 21.18 -4.11 2.80
N THR A 130 20.83 -5.23 2.19
CA THR A 130 19.94 -5.32 1.03
C THR A 130 18.77 -6.24 1.33
N ILE A 131 17.60 -5.89 0.82
CA ILE A 131 16.39 -6.72 0.91
C ILE A 131 16.05 -7.20 -0.50
N ALA A 132 15.75 -8.49 -0.65
CA ALA A 132 15.50 -9.10 -1.93
C ALA A 132 14.48 -10.26 -1.84
N TYR A 133 14.01 -10.68 -2.99
CA TYR A 133 13.17 -11.86 -3.14
C TYR A 133 13.87 -13.14 -2.67
N ALA A 134 13.22 -13.90 -1.83
CA ALA A 134 13.80 -15.11 -1.22
C ALA A 134 13.68 -16.37 -2.09
N GLY A 135 13.11 -16.25 -3.31
CA GLY A 135 12.75 -17.36 -4.16
C GLY A 135 11.31 -17.85 -3.93
N PRO A 136 10.75 -18.62 -4.89
CA PRO A 136 9.30 -18.94 -4.87
C PRO A 136 8.85 -19.73 -3.63
N GLU A 137 9.63 -20.70 -3.19
CA GLU A 137 9.28 -21.54 -2.03
C GLU A 137 9.22 -20.72 -0.75
N ARG A 138 10.26 -19.92 -0.49
CA ARG A 138 10.34 -19.08 0.72
C ARG A 138 9.37 -17.91 0.70
N ALA A 139 9.17 -17.32 -0.47
CA ALA A 139 8.20 -16.24 -0.64
C ALA A 139 6.76 -16.70 -0.38
N ALA A 140 6.42 -17.95 -0.74
CA ALA A 140 5.13 -18.55 -0.41
C ALA A 140 4.91 -18.68 1.12
N GLU A 141 6.00 -18.76 1.90
CA GLU A 141 5.98 -18.72 3.36
C GLU A 141 6.09 -17.30 3.94
N GLY A 142 5.96 -16.27 3.11
CA GLY A 142 6.07 -14.87 3.51
C GLY A 142 7.49 -14.43 3.86
N GLN A 143 8.51 -15.12 3.33
CA GLN A 143 9.90 -14.80 3.65
C GLN A 143 10.52 -13.86 2.63
N VAL A 144 11.40 -12.98 3.12
CA VAL A 144 12.32 -12.13 2.35
C VAL A 144 13.76 -12.48 2.68
N LYS A 145 14.67 -12.20 1.75
CA LYS A 145 16.11 -12.36 1.94
C LYS A 145 16.71 -11.02 2.33
N LEU A 146 17.39 -10.97 3.47
CA LEU A 146 18.27 -9.87 3.85
C LEU A 146 19.71 -10.33 3.60
N SER A 147 20.56 -9.46 3.05
CA SER A 147 21.97 -9.76 2.85
C SER A 147 22.82 -8.49 2.96
N GLY A 148 24.05 -8.66 3.42
CA GLY A 148 25.04 -7.61 3.56
C GLY A 148 26.24 -8.06 4.38
N PRO A 149 27.32 -7.23 4.47
CA PRO A 149 28.43 -7.48 5.36
C PRO A 149 27.92 -7.49 6.81
N LEU A 150 28.17 -8.58 7.53
CA LEU A 150 27.60 -8.77 8.86
C LEU A 150 28.01 -7.64 9.83
N ALA A 151 29.24 -7.18 9.75
CA ALA A 151 29.72 -6.08 10.59
C ALA A 151 28.92 -4.79 10.35
N ASP A 152 28.67 -4.44 9.09
CA ASP A 152 27.96 -3.21 8.70
C ASP A 152 26.48 -3.29 9.09
N VAL A 153 25.86 -4.46 8.94
CA VAL A 153 24.47 -4.71 9.37
C VAL A 153 24.32 -4.54 10.89
N LEU A 154 25.26 -5.05 11.68
CA LEU A 154 25.27 -4.92 13.14
C LEU A 154 25.50 -3.45 13.57
N GLU A 155 26.49 -2.78 12.99
CA GLU A 155 26.78 -1.36 13.29
C GLU A 155 25.60 -0.45 12.89
N GLY A 156 25.02 -0.69 11.71
CA GLY A 156 23.84 0.04 11.24
C GLY A 156 22.61 -0.12 12.13
N ALA A 157 22.55 -1.23 12.86
CA ALA A 157 21.50 -1.52 13.83
C ALA A 157 21.87 -1.05 15.27
N GLY A 158 22.99 -0.34 15.44
CA GLY A 158 23.41 0.23 16.74
C GLY A 158 24.19 -0.74 17.63
N VAL A 159 24.61 -1.89 17.10
CA VAL A 159 25.49 -2.81 17.82
C VAL A 159 26.94 -2.38 17.63
N ASP A 160 27.63 -2.08 18.72
CA ASP A 160 29.06 -1.75 18.68
C ASP A 160 29.88 -3.03 18.40
N VAL A 161 30.51 -3.07 17.22
CA VAL A 161 31.34 -4.20 16.78
C VAL A 161 32.82 -3.84 17.00
N PRO A 162 33.50 -4.40 18.03
CA PRO A 162 34.90 -4.12 18.27
C PRO A 162 35.78 -4.44 17.06
N GLN A 163 36.84 -3.63 16.84
CA GLN A 163 37.74 -3.81 15.68
C GLN A 163 38.31 -5.23 15.52
N PRO A 164 38.71 -5.96 16.59
CA PRO A 164 39.16 -7.34 16.45
C PRO A 164 38.06 -8.28 15.93
N VAL A 165 36.80 -8.05 16.32
CA VAL A 165 35.66 -8.81 15.88
C VAL A 165 35.34 -8.47 14.41
N LYS A 166 35.37 -7.19 14.05
CA LYS A 166 35.20 -6.71 12.68
C LYS A 166 36.25 -7.34 11.74
N ALA A 167 37.50 -7.37 12.15
CA ALA A 167 38.59 -8.03 11.41
C ALA A 167 38.38 -9.55 11.24
N LEU A 168 37.79 -10.21 12.25
CA LEU A 168 37.45 -11.63 12.19
C LEU A 168 36.26 -11.94 11.30
N LEU A 169 35.23 -11.08 11.31
CA LEU A 169 34.04 -11.21 10.46
C LEU A 169 34.40 -10.93 9.01
N GLY A 170 35.31 -10.00 8.77
CA GLY A 170 35.73 -9.58 7.42
C GLY A 170 34.56 -9.02 6.61
N ASP A 171 34.75 -8.88 5.30
CA ASP A 171 33.72 -8.40 4.36
C ASP A 171 32.79 -9.55 3.89
N ARG A 172 32.53 -10.53 4.76
CA ARG A 172 31.68 -11.66 4.40
C ARG A 172 30.22 -11.25 4.39
N ASP A 173 29.61 -11.33 3.19
CA ASP A 173 28.17 -11.20 3.07
C ASP A 173 27.47 -12.37 3.75
N VAL A 174 26.57 -12.03 4.65
CA VAL A 174 25.64 -13.01 5.24
C VAL A 174 24.28 -12.86 4.59
N SER A 175 23.57 -13.97 4.46
CA SER A 175 22.20 -13.99 4.00
C SER A 175 21.32 -14.53 5.10
N LEU A 176 20.31 -13.75 5.47
CA LEU A 176 19.28 -14.08 6.44
C LEU A 176 17.95 -14.20 5.72
N TYR A 177 17.07 -15.06 6.22
CA TYR A 177 15.69 -15.15 5.76
C TYR A 177 14.78 -14.77 6.93
N SER A 178 13.96 -13.74 6.69
CA SER A 178 13.01 -13.23 7.69
C SER A 178 11.59 -13.41 7.19
N THR A 179 10.72 -13.93 8.05
CA THR A 179 9.27 -13.95 7.78
C THR A 179 8.70 -12.59 8.06
N VAL A 180 7.88 -12.10 7.14
CA VAL A 180 7.08 -10.88 7.30
C VAL A 180 5.65 -11.29 7.56
N SER A 181 5.04 -10.74 8.58
CA SER A 181 3.63 -11.00 8.95
C SER A 181 2.95 -9.71 9.42
N ILE A 182 1.63 -9.71 9.42
CA ILE A 182 0.82 -8.62 9.96
C ILE A 182 0.27 -9.01 11.32
N GLU A 183 0.39 -8.12 12.28
CA GLU A 183 -0.23 -8.24 13.59
C GLU A 183 -1.09 -7.02 13.93
N ASN A 184 -2.15 -7.25 14.69
CA ASN A 184 -3.09 -6.23 15.14
C ASN A 184 -3.69 -5.35 14.02
N GLY A 185 -3.52 -5.75 12.73
CA GLY A 185 -4.04 -5.03 11.57
C GLY A 185 -3.27 -3.77 11.16
N ASN A 186 -2.20 -3.39 11.87
CA ASN A 186 -1.39 -2.21 11.54
C ASN A 186 0.09 -2.35 11.88
N THR A 187 0.52 -3.52 12.32
CA THR A 187 1.91 -3.77 12.71
C THR A 187 2.51 -4.82 11.79
N VAL A 188 3.58 -4.47 11.11
CA VAL A 188 4.39 -5.38 10.30
C VAL A 188 5.44 -6.00 11.23
N ARG A 189 5.40 -7.30 11.37
CA ARG A 189 6.35 -8.06 12.19
C ARG A 189 7.36 -8.76 11.31
N LEU A 190 8.65 -8.55 11.60
CA LEU A 190 9.75 -9.29 11.02
C LEU A 190 10.33 -10.25 12.05
N ARG A 191 10.57 -11.50 11.62
CA ARG A 191 11.21 -12.52 12.47
C ARG A 191 12.20 -13.33 11.64
N ALA A 192 13.45 -13.36 12.10
CA ALA A 192 14.49 -14.16 11.45
C ALA A 192 14.20 -15.65 11.60
N LYS A 193 14.18 -16.37 10.49
CA LYS A 193 14.03 -17.83 10.44
C LYS A 193 15.37 -18.54 10.51
N THR A 194 16.38 -17.96 9.87
CA THR A 194 17.71 -18.56 9.78
C THR A 194 18.74 -17.52 10.17
N LEU A 195 19.48 -17.78 11.20
CA LEU A 195 20.62 -16.97 11.62
C LEU A 195 21.91 -17.71 11.29
N PRO A 196 22.98 -17.01 10.91
CA PRO A 196 24.29 -17.66 10.72
C PRO A 196 24.81 -18.18 12.07
N THR A 197 25.37 -19.37 12.05
CA THR A 197 26.10 -19.88 13.22
C THR A 197 27.45 -19.18 13.27
N LEU A 198 27.66 -18.37 14.27
CA LEU A 198 28.91 -17.63 14.46
C LEU A 198 29.71 -18.22 15.64
N PRO A 199 31.04 -18.28 15.52
CA PRO A 199 31.89 -18.84 16.57
C PRO A 199 32.08 -17.89 17.78
N ILE A 200 31.20 -16.87 17.91
CA ILE A 200 31.29 -15.85 18.98
C ILE A 200 30.05 -16.02 19.87
N PRO A 201 30.26 -16.41 21.17
CA PRO A 201 29.14 -16.56 22.09
C PRO A 201 28.34 -15.27 22.27
N GLY A 202 27.03 -15.37 22.28
CA GLY A 202 26.12 -14.24 22.51
C GLY A 202 25.82 -13.35 21.25
N LEU A 203 26.63 -13.45 20.19
CA LEU A 203 26.44 -12.61 19.00
C LEU A 203 25.17 -13.02 18.21
N THR A 204 24.82 -14.29 18.23
CA THR A 204 23.59 -14.79 17.57
C THR A 204 22.34 -14.17 18.19
N ASP A 205 22.32 -14.01 19.52
CA ASP A 205 21.19 -13.38 20.23
C ASP A 205 21.11 -11.89 19.92
N GLN A 206 22.24 -11.20 19.90
CA GLN A 206 22.31 -9.78 19.51
C GLN A 206 21.82 -9.57 18.08
N ILE A 207 22.19 -10.44 17.12
CA ILE A 207 21.68 -10.39 15.76
C ILE A 207 20.15 -10.57 15.76
N ARG A 208 19.64 -11.50 16.55
CA ARG A 208 18.20 -11.73 16.64
C ARG A 208 17.46 -10.48 17.11
N ASP A 209 17.95 -9.83 18.16
CA ASP A 209 17.35 -8.60 18.71
C ASP A 209 17.32 -7.45 17.70
N VAL A 210 18.28 -7.44 16.76
CA VAL A 210 18.38 -6.45 15.70
C VAL A 210 17.42 -6.73 14.52
N VAL A 211 17.31 -8.00 14.11
CA VAL A 211 16.55 -8.39 12.90
C VAL A 211 15.11 -8.79 13.19
N ASP A 212 14.79 -9.05 14.46
CA ASP A 212 13.43 -9.33 14.92
C ASP A 212 12.81 -8.04 15.47
N TYR A 213 12.00 -7.36 14.67
CA TYR A 213 11.34 -6.16 15.14
C TYR A 213 9.90 -6.03 14.63
N ASP A 214 9.15 -5.20 15.31
CA ASP A 214 7.77 -4.87 14.99
C ASP A 214 7.73 -3.42 14.51
N LEU A 215 7.21 -3.18 13.31
CA LEU A 215 7.08 -1.88 12.68
C LEU A 215 5.61 -1.47 12.67
N LYS A 216 5.27 -0.46 13.44
CA LYS A 216 3.91 0.08 13.43
C LYS A 216 3.73 1.04 12.26
N LEU A 217 2.71 0.79 11.46
CA LEU A 217 2.34 1.65 10.34
C LEU A 217 1.44 2.79 10.82
N ASP A 218 1.85 4.02 10.53
CA ASP A 218 1.12 5.22 10.88
C ASP A 218 0.14 5.63 9.77
N GLY A 219 -0.89 6.39 10.14
CA GLY A 219 -1.82 6.96 9.16
C GLY A 219 -2.86 6.00 8.59
N ILE A 220 -2.87 4.72 8.99
CA ILE A 220 -3.94 3.79 8.59
C ILE A 220 -5.19 4.12 9.40
N PRO A 221 -6.34 4.45 8.76
CA PRO A 221 -7.59 4.66 9.46
C PRO A 221 -7.95 3.45 10.33
N SER A 222 -8.44 3.67 11.54
CA SER A 222 -8.79 2.59 12.50
C SER A 222 -9.86 1.62 11.98
N SER A 223 -10.64 2.06 10.99
CA SER A 223 -11.64 1.25 10.28
C SER A 223 -11.04 0.30 9.24
N ILE A 224 -9.74 0.44 8.90
CA ILE A 224 -9.02 -0.42 7.96
C ILE A 224 -8.05 -1.29 8.76
N LYS A 225 -8.01 -2.57 8.43
CA LYS A 225 -7.05 -3.53 8.98
C LYS A 225 -6.32 -4.22 7.86
N LEU A 226 -5.01 -4.21 7.94
CA LEU A 226 -4.19 -5.08 7.11
C LEU A 226 -4.37 -6.52 7.59
N ASP A 227 -4.53 -7.43 6.67
CA ASP A 227 -4.75 -8.86 6.95
C ASP A 227 -3.76 -9.77 6.21
N GLN A 228 -3.11 -9.26 5.18
CA GLN A 228 -2.21 -10.04 4.36
C GLN A 228 -0.94 -9.27 3.97
N VAL A 229 0.19 -9.98 3.98
CA VAL A 229 1.43 -9.57 3.33
C VAL A 229 1.93 -10.69 2.43
N THR A 230 2.36 -10.34 1.23
CA THR A 230 2.85 -11.30 0.23
C THR A 230 4.18 -10.80 -0.33
N ALA A 231 5.20 -11.67 -0.28
CA ALA A 231 6.47 -11.40 -0.94
C ALA A 231 6.34 -11.73 -2.44
N THR A 232 6.55 -10.73 -3.28
CA THR A 232 6.55 -10.84 -4.75
C THR A 232 7.97 -10.74 -5.29
N GLN A 233 8.18 -10.91 -6.60
CA GLN A 233 9.53 -10.83 -7.19
C GLN A 233 10.13 -9.41 -7.10
N ASP A 234 9.30 -8.38 -7.01
CA ASP A 234 9.66 -6.96 -7.08
C ASP A 234 9.49 -6.20 -5.75
N GLY A 235 8.89 -6.84 -4.72
CA GLY A 235 8.69 -6.20 -3.43
C GLY A 235 7.73 -6.94 -2.51
N LEU A 236 7.25 -6.24 -1.51
CA LEU A 236 6.19 -6.68 -0.60
C LEU A 236 4.87 -6.03 -0.97
N ARG A 237 3.82 -6.83 -1.03
CA ARG A 237 2.44 -6.38 -1.20
C ARG A 237 1.67 -6.61 0.09
N PHE A 238 1.14 -5.54 0.61
CA PHE A 238 0.23 -5.53 1.76
C PHE A 238 -1.20 -5.41 1.26
N ALA A 239 -2.12 -6.13 1.86
CA ALA A 239 -3.54 -6.00 1.58
C ALA A 239 -4.32 -5.86 2.87
N GLY A 240 -5.48 -5.23 2.79
CA GLY A 240 -6.35 -5.04 3.93
C GLY A 240 -7.75 -4.61 3.52
N ALA A 241 -8.65 -4.66 4.47
CA ALA A 241 -10.05 -4.31 4.29
C ALA A 241 -10.59 -3.52 5.48
N GLY A 242 -11.69 -2.82 5.22
CA GLY A 242 -12.40 -2.07 6.24
C GLY A 242 -13.88 -1.93 5.94
N THR A 243 -14.64 -1.56 6.95
CA THR A 243 -16.07 -1.25 6.83
C THR A 243 -16.36 0.10 7.44
N ASN A 244 -17.37 0.80 6.89
CA ASN A 244 -17.75 2.14 7.33
C ASN A 244 -16.56 3.11 7.37
N VAL A 245 -15.74 3.06 6.29
CA VAL A 245 -14.53 3.88 6.19
C VAL A 245 -14.91 5.30 5.85
N SER A 246 -14.61 6.23 6.75
CA SER A 246 -14.82 7.66 6.52
C SER A 246 -13.73 8.21 5.60
N LEU A 247 -14.16 8.85 4.53
CA LEU A 247 -13.33 9.55 3.57
C LEU A 247 -13.54 11.04 3.83
N ALA A 248 -12.94 11.55 4.91
CA ALA A 248 -12.97 12.99 5.19
C ALA A 248 -12.07 13.70 4.18
N GLY A 249 -12.60 14.73 3.55
CA GLY A 249 -11.84 15.63 2.71
C GLY A 249 -11.10 16.67 3.52
#